data_d05b13834141ff4907dfb8b6c2d3a744
#
_entry.id   d05b13834141ff4907dfb8b6c2d3a744
#
_cell.length_a   1.000
_cell.length_b   1.000
_cell.length_c   1.000
_cell.angle_alpha   90.00
_cell.angle_beta   90.00
_cell.angle_gamma   90.00
#
_symmetry.space_group_name_H-M   'P 1'
#
loop_
_entity.id
_entity.type
_entity.pdbx_description
1 polymer ?
#
loop_
_entity_poly.entity_id
_entity_poly.type
_entity_poly.pdbx_seq_one_letter_code
_entity_poly.pdbx_strand_id
1 'polypeptide(L)'
;MVSRIRQNFKEESEALINKQINMEFYASYVYMSMSTYFDRDDVAYPGLTAFFKKSSDEEREHGEKLIKYQNKRGGKVVFQDIAKPSTTEWGTPVDALEAALELEKTVSFQNNFLSSHYNEYY
;
A
#
# COMPACT_ATOMS: atom_id res chain seq x y z
N MET A 1 -5.30 -26.03 9.90
CA MET A 1 -4.23 -26.31 10.87
C MET A 1 -3.72 -25.00 11.47
N VAL A 2 -3.62 -24.92 12.77
CA VAL A 2 -3.09 -23.74 13.44
C VAL A 2 -1.55 -23.82 13.43
N SER A 3 -0.89 -22.70 13.11
CA SER A 3 0.56 -22.62 13.12
C SER A 3 1.12 -22.86 14.51
N ARG A 4 2.28 -23.53 14.60
CA ARG A 4 2.95 -23.80 15.88
C ARG A 4 3.52 -22.53 16.52
N ILE A 5 3.80 -21.53 15.73
CA ILE A 5 4.37 -20.26 16.22
C ILE A 5 3.30 -19.22 16.55
N ARG A 6 2.05 -19.51 16.22
CA ARG A 6 0.93 -18.61 16.46
C ARG A 6 0.64 -18.55 17.96
N GLN A 7 0.76 -17.35 18.53
CA GLN A 7 0.56 -17.14 19.95
C GLN A 7 -0.12 -15.78 20.17
N ASN A 8 -1.27 -15.77 20.80
CA ASN A 8 -2.06 -14.57 21.07
C ASN A 8 -2.37 -13.75 19.82
N PHE A 9 -2.53 -14.43 18.70
CA PHE A 9 -2.78 -13.79 17.41
C PHE A 9 -4.20 -14.10 16.94
N LYS A 10 -5.08 -13.13 17.03
CA LYS A 10 -6.49 -13.27 16.75
C LYS A 10 -6.77 -13.33 15.24
N GLU A 11 -7.82 -14.06 14.86
CA GLU A 11 -8.26 -14.14 13.46
C GLU A 11 -8.60 -12.79 12.88
N GLU A 12 -9.20 -11.92 13.68
CA GLU A 12 -9.54 -10.56 13.24
C GLU A 12 -8.27 -9.73 12.97
N SER A 13 -7.20 -9.94 13.73
CA SER A 13 -5.90 -9.30 13.50
C SER A 13 -5.30 -9.77 12.18
N GLU A 14 -5.34 -11.06 11.95
CA GLU A 14 -4.87 -11.68 10.72
C GLU A 14 -5.61 -11.11 9.50
N ALA A 15 -6.93 -10.98 9.58
CA ALA A 15 -7.76 -10.43 8.52
C ALA A 15 -7.44 -8.96 8.24
N LEU A 16 -7.24 -8.16 9.29
CA LEU A 16 -6.88 -6.75 9.16
C LEU A 16 -5.51 -6.56 8.51
N ILE A 17 -4.55 -7.40 8.86
CA ILE A 17 -3.22 -7.36 8.25
C ILE A 17 -3.30 -7.71 6.77
N ASN A 18 -4.07 -8.74 6.40
CA ASN A 18 -4.27 -9.09 5.00
C ASN A 18 -4.93 -7.94 4.21
N LYS A 19 -5.88 -7.26 4.83
CA LYS A 19 -6.51 -6.09 4.21
C LYS A 19 -5.51 -4.97 4.01
N GLN A 20 -4.65 -4.71 4.98
CA GLN A 20 -3.63 -3.67 4.86
C GLN A 20 -2.57 -4.02 3.83
N ILE A 21 -2.17 -5.28 3.72
CA ILE A 21 -1.26 -5.74 2.67
C ILE A 21 -1.84 -5.37 1.29
N ASN A 22 -3.12 -5.68 1.07
CA ASN A 22 -3.79 -5.35 -0.19
C ASN A 22 -3.79 -3.84 -0.44
N MET A 23 -4.08 -3.04 0.60
CA MET A 23 -4.11 -1.58 0.51
C MET A 23 -2.74 -1.00 0.12
N GLU A 24 -1.66 -1.51 0.71
CA GLU A 24 -0.31 -1.05 0.40
C GLU A 24 0.07 -1.37 -1.06
N PHE A 25 -0.26 -2.56 -1.53
CA PHE A 25 0.00 -2.93 -2.93
C PHE A 25 -0.90 -2.15 -3.89
N TYR A 26 -2.14 -1.86 -3.51
CA TYR A 26 -3.00 -0.99 -4.29
C TYR A 26 -2.39 0.42 -4.41
N ALA A 27 -1.93 0.98 -3.30
CA ALA A 27 -1.29 2.29 -3.31
C ALA A 27 -0.04 2.30 -4.20
N SER A 28 0.77 1.24 -4.12
CA SER A 28 1.92 1.08 -5.00
C SER A 28 1.52 1.11 -6.48
N TYR A 29 0.44 0.43 -6.81
CA TYR A 29 -0.06 0.37 -8.19
C TYR A 29 -0.55 1.75 -8.67
N VAL A 30 -1.27 2.48 -7.81
CA VAL A 30 -1.71 3.85 -8.13
C VAL A 30 -0.52 4.76 -8.39
N TYR A 31 0.49 4.73 -7.53
CA TYR A 31 1.70 5.54 -7.72
C TYR A 31 2.46 5.16 -8.99
N MET A 32 2.49 3.88 -9.34
CA MET A 32 3.07 3.43 -10.60
C MET A 32 2.34 4.05 -11.79
N SER A 33 1.01 4.10 -11.72
CA SER A 33 0.20 4.74 -12.76
C SER A 33 0.51 6.23 -12.88
N MET A 34 0.63 6.93 -11.74
CA MET A 34 1.00 8.35 -11.73
C MET A 34 2.39 8.57 -12.34
N SER A 35 3.37 7.75 -11.95
CA SER A 35 4.72 7.81 -12.50
C SER A 35 4.72 7.63 -14.00
N THR A 36 4.00 6.63 -14.49
CA THR A 36 3.88 6.32 -15.92
C THR A 36 3.25 7.48 -16.70
N TYR A 37 2.22 8.11 -16.11
CA TYR A 37 1.55 9.26 -16.72
C TYR A 37 2.51 10.44 -16.89
N PHE A 38 3.28 10.80 -15.86
CA PHE A 38 4.20 11.93 -15.93
C PHE A 38 5.44 11.63 -16.77
N ASP A 39 5.71 10.36 -17.08
CA ASP A 39 6.80 9.95 -17.96
C ASP A 39 6.41 10.00 -19.44
N ARG A 40 5.14 10.22 -19.76
CA ARG A 40 4.68 10.31 -21.14
C ARG A 40 5.31 11.51 -21.85
N ASP A 41 5.60 11.35 -23.13
CA ASP A 41 6.21 12.41 -23.95
C ASP A 41 5.32 13.65 -24.08
N ASP A 42 4.01 13.48 -23.98
CA ASP A 42 3.03 14.57 -24.05
C ASP A 42 2.75 15.22 -22.69
N VAL A 43 3.31 14.72 -21.62
CA VAL A 43 3.19 15.27 -20.25
C VAL A 43 4.55 15.76 -19.75
N ALA A 44 5.51 14.85 -19.64
CA ALA A 44 6.95 15.13 -19.45
C ALA A 44 7.31 15.95 -18.18
N TYR A 45 7.07 15.36 -17.02
CA TYR A 45 7.53 15.92 -15.73
C TYR A 45 8.48 14.92 -15.07
N PRO A 46 9.76 14.91 -15.41
CA PRO A 46 10.69 13.88 -14.93
C PRO A 46 10.86 13.86 -13.40
N GLY A 47 10.74 15.01 -12.75
CA GLY A 47 10.79 15.06 -11.28
C GLY A 47 9.61 14.34 -10.63
N LEU A 48 8.41 14.51 -11.17
CA LEU A 48 7.22 13.82 -10.67
C LEU A 48 7.25 12.33 -11.02
N THR A 49 7.76 11.99 -12.18
CA THR A 49 7.98 10.60 -12.57
C THR A 49 8.83 9.87 -11.52
N ALA A 50 9.95 10.47 -11.13
CA ALA A 50 10.85 9.91 -10.13
C ALA A 50 10.20 9.89 -8.74
N PHE A 51 9.50 10.94 -8.36
CA PHE A 51 8.82 11.04 -7.07
C PHE A 51 7.79 9.93 -6.89
N PHE A 52 6.91 9.75 -7.87
CA PHE A 52 5.86 8.72 -7.78
C PHE A 52 6.41 7.31 -7.93
N LYS A 53 7.51 7.12 -8.67
CA LYS A 53 8.18 5.82 -8.74
C LYS A 53 8.72 5.43 -7.36
N LYS A 54 9.35 6.36 -6.67
CA LYS A 54 9.84 6.15 -5.31
C LYS A 54 8.69 5.86 -4.36
N SER A 55 7.59 6.60 -4.46
CA SER A 55 6.41 6.39 -3.63
C SER A 55 5.83 4.99 -3.85
N SER A 56 5.79 4.54 -5.10
CA SER A 56 5.33 3.19 -5.46
C SER A 56 6.21 2.12 -4.80
N ASP A 57 7.52 2.27 -4.89
CA ASP A 57 8.46 1.32 -4.31
C ASP A 57 8.34 1.27 -2.78
N GLU A 58 8.16 2.42 -2.13
CA GLU A 58 7.98 2.51 -0.66
C GLU A 58 6.72 1.79 -0.20
N GLU A 59 5.61 1.97 -0.90
CA GLU A 59 4.35 1.30 -0.56
C GLU A 59 4.46 -0.21 -0.71
N ARG A 60 5.16 -0.67 -1.74
CA ARG A 60 5.43 -2.10 -1.92
C ARG A 60 6.28 -2.66 -0.78
N GLU A 61 7.29 -1.93 -0.34
CA GLU A 61 8.11 -2.33 0.80
C GLU A 61 7.29 -2.44 2.08
N HIS A 62 6.35 -1.51 2.29
CA HIS A 62 5.44 -1.57 3.44
C HIS A 62 4.60 -2.86 3.39
N GLY A 63 4.04 -3.18 2.23
CA GLY A 63 3.29 -4.42 2.04
C GLY A 63 4.13 -5.66 2.33
N GLU A 64 5.38 -5.68 1.86
CA GLU A 64 6.29 -6.79 2.10
C GLU A 64 6.65 -6.96 3.57
N LYS A 65 6.80 -5.86 4.31
CA LYS A 65 7.03 -5.90 5.76
C LYS A 65 5.83 -6.51 6.50
N LEU A 66 4.63 -6.16 6.07
CA LEU A 66 3.41 -6.72 6.65
C LEU A 66 3.28 -8.22 6.36
N ILE A 67 3.68 -8.65 5.16
CA ILE A 67 3.72 -10.07 4.80
C ILE A 67 4.64 -10.83 5.76
N LYS A 68 5.83 -10.30 5.99
CA LYS A 68 6.79 -10.92 6.94
C LYS A 68 6.23 -10.96 8.35
N TYR A 69 5.58 -9.90 8.78
CA TYR A 69 4.97 -9.83 10.10
C TYR A 69 3.87 -10.88 10.25
N GLN A 70 3.00 -11.01 9.26
CA GLN A 70 1.93 -12.00 9.26
C GLN A 70 2.49 -13.41 9.43
N ASN A 71 3.52 -13.73 8.65
CA ASN A 71 4.18 -15.04 8.74
C ASN A 71 4.86 -15.25 10.09
N LYS A 72 5.51 -14.22 10.62
CA LYS A 72 6.21 -14.27 11.90
C LYS A 72 5.25 -14.56 13.06
N ARG A 73 4.03 -14.02 12.99
CA ARG A 73 3.01 -14.23 14.02
C ARG A 73 2.24 -15.54 13.85
N GLY A 74 2.53 -16.31 12.81
CA GLY A 74 1.87 -17.57 12.54
C GLY A 74 0.52 -17.44 11.84
N GLY A 75 0.22 -16.26 11.32
CA GLY A 75 -0.93 -16.04 10.45
C GLY A 75 -0.65 -16.52 9.03
N LYS A 76 -1.67 -16.45 8.19
CA LYS A 76 -1.56 -16.78 6.77
C LYS A 76 -1.83 -15.56 5.93
N VAL A 77 -0.93 -15.27 5.01
CA VAL A 77 -1.16 -14.23 4.00
C VAL A 77 -2.15 -14.77 2.98
N VAL A 78 -3.25 -14.06 2.81
CA VAL A 78 -4.23 -14.36 1.76
C VAL A 78 -4.22 -13.18 0.81
N PHE A 79 -3.69 -13.42 -0.40
CA PHE A 79 -3.65 -12.41 -1.44
C PHE A 79 -5.02 -12.24 -2.06
N GLN A 80 -5.42 -10.99 -2.26
CA GLN A 80 -6.67 -10.63 -2.90
C GLN A 80 -6.39 -9.88 -4.18
N ASP A 81 -7.40 -9.73 -5.02
CA ASP A 81 -7.25 -8.94 -6.23
C ASP A 81 -6.86 -7.52 -5.87
N ILE A 82 -5.87 -6.99 -6.56
CA ILE A 82 -5.49 -5.59 -6.42
C ILE A 82 -6.24 -4.83 -7.51
N ALA A 83 -7.10 -3.90 -7.09
CA ALA A 83 -7.86 -3.09 -8.03
C ALA A 83 -6.92 -2.28 -8.91
N LYS A 84 -7.27 -2.12 -10.18
CA LYS A 84 -6.55 -1.21 -11.05
C LYS A 84 -6.75 0.23 -10.58
N PRO A 85 -5.83 1.15 -10.88
CA PRO A 85 -6.05 2.57 -10.60
C PRO A 85 -7.33 3.06 -11.27
N SER A 86 -8.00 4.02 -10.61
CA SER A 86 -9.30 4.54 -11.08
C SER A 86 -9.20 5.32 -12.39
N THR A 87 -8.02 5.78 -12.73
CA THR A 87 -7.75 6.53 -13.95
C THR A 87 -6.32 6.29 -14.42
N THR A 88 -6.05 6.60 -15.69
CA THR A 88 -4.69 6.67 -16.23
C THR A 88 -4.31 8.11 -16.60
N GLU A 89 -5.23 9.04 -16.45
CA GLU A 89 -5.05 10.46 -16.75
C GLU A 89 -5.15 11.23 -15.43
N TRP A 90 -4.01 11.67 -14.91
CA TRP A 90 -3.95 12.26 -13.56
C TRP A 90 -4.00 13.79 -13.57
N GLY A 91 -4.12 14.40 -14.75
CA GLY A 91 -4.31 15.83 -14.87
C GLY A 91 -3.03 16.65 -14.69
N THR A 92 -3.16 17.76 -13.99
CA THR A 92 -2.02 18.63 -13.68
C THR A 92 -1.22 18.06 -12.52
N PRO A 93 0.04 18.54 -12.31
CA PRO A 93 0.79 18.18 -11.10
C PRO A 93 0.00 18.38 -9.80
N VAL A 94 -0.76 19.44 -9.69
CA VAL A 94 -1.60 19.71 -8.51
C VAL A 94 -2.68 18.65 -8.37
N ASP A 95 -3.38 18.31 -9.46
CA ASP A 95 -4.42 17.27 -9.44
C ASP A 95 -3.86 15.94 -8.95
N ALA A 96 -2.71 15.55 -9.47
CA ALA A 96 -2.06 14.29 -9.08
C ALA A 96 -1.61 14.29 -7.62
N LEU A 97 -1.05 15.40 -7.15
CA LEU A 97 -0.61 15.53 -5.75
C LEU A 97 -1.80 15.53 -4.79
N GLU A 98 -2.93 16.12 -5.19
CA GLU A 98 -4.17 16.04 -4.39
C GLU A 98 -4.69 14.61 -4.32
N ALA A 99 -4.68 13.88 -5.44
CA ALA A 99 -5.08 12.47 -5.46
C ALA A 99 -4.14 11.62 -4.59
N ALA A 100 -2.84 11.90 -4.63
CA ALA A 100 -1.85 11.23 -3.80
C ALA A 100 -2.10 11.50 -2.31
N LEU A 101 -2.45 12.73 -1.96
CA LEU A 101 -2.76 13.10 -0.58
C LEU A 101 -3.98 12.32 -0.06
N GLU A 102 -5.03 12.21 -0.86
CA GLU A 102 -6.21 11.43 -0.49
C GLU A 102 -5.87 9.94 -0.32
N LEU A 103 -5.05 9.40 -1.19
CA LEU A 103 -4.59 8.02 -1.09
C LEU A 103 -3.81 7.81 0.21
N GLU A 104 -2.88 8.70 0.54
CA GLU A 104 -2.09 8.63 1.77
C GLU A 104 -2.97 8.70 3.02
N LYS A 105 -4.00 9.54 3.01
CA LYS A 105 -4.96 9.62 4.12
C LYS A 105 -5.63 8.26 4.35
N THR A 106 -6.05 7.60 3.28
CA THR A 106 -6.70 6.29 3.37
C THR A 106 -5.74 5.23 3.91
N VAL A 107 -4.52 5.17 3.37
CA VAL A 107 -3.50 4.20 3.79
C VAL A 107 -3.08 4.46 5.23
N SER A 108 -2.82 5.72 5.59
CA SER A 108 -2.42 6.11 6.95
C SER A 108 -3.50 5.83 7.98
N PHE A 109 -4.75 6.06 7.64
CA PHE A 109 -5.87 5.76 8.53
C PHE A 109 -5.90 4.26 8.86
N GLN A 110 -5.76 3.40 7.87
CA GLN A 110 -5.73 1.96 8.08
C GLN A 110 -4.51 1.54 8.92
N ASN A 111 -3.34 2.09 8.65
CA ASN A 111 -2.13 1.83 9.42
C ASN A 111 -2.27 2.27 10.87
N ASN A 112 -2.82 3.45 11.12
CA ASN A 112 -3.04 3.96 12.48
C ASN A 112 -4.01 3.09 13.24
N PHE A 113 -5.05 2.61 12.59
CA PHE A 113 -6.00 1.69 13.19
C PHE A 113 -5.29 0.39 13.63
N LEU A 114 -4.46 -0.19 12.76
CA LEU A 114 -3.67 -1.36 13.10
C LEU A 114 -2.71 -1.08 14.25
N SER A 115 -1.97 0.03 14.20
CA SER A 115 -1.01 0.42 15.23
C SER A 115 -1.64 0.64 16.60
N SER A 116 -2.85 1.17 16.65
CA SER A 116 -3.55 1.38 17.92
C SER A 116 -3.96 0.07 18.59
N HIS A 117 -4.10 -0.98 17.80
CA HIS A 117 -4.47 -2.31 18.30
C HIS A 117 -3.27 -3.23 18.46
N TYR A 118 -2.20 -3.01 17.72
CA TYR A 118 -1.03 -3.90 17.64
C TYR A 118 0.25 -3.07 17.47
N ASN A 119 1.03 -2.97 18.49
CA ASN A 119 2.14 -2.01 18.64
C ASN A 119 3.42 -2.27 17.82
N GLU A 120 3.46 -3.04 16.77
CA GLU A 120 4.74 -3.44 16.16
C GLU A 120 4.72 -3.64 14.64
N TYR A 121 4.10 -2.74 13.85
CA TYR A 121 3.98 -3.00 12.42
C TYR A 121 5.11 -2.50 11.55
N TYR A 122 5.84 -1.53 11.95
CA TYR A 122 6.91 -0.99 11.10
C TYR A 122 8.20 -0.78 11.88
#